data_6b9fe47de400451e91577f4c56e0690f
#
_entry.id   6b9fe47de400451e91577f4c56e0690f
#
_cell.length_a   1.000
_cell.length_b   1.000
_cell.length_c   1.000
_cell.angle_alpha   90.00
_cell.angle_beta   90.00
_cell.angle_gamma   90.00
#
_symmetry.space_group_name_H-M   'P 1'
#
loop_
_entity.id
_entity.type
_entity.pdbx_description
1 polymer ?
#
loop_
_entity_poly.entity_id
_entity_poly.type
_entity_poly.pdbx_seq_one_letter_code
_entity_poly.pdbx_strand_id
1 'polypeptide(L)'
;IAISNSGETAELVSLLPHLRRLGTPVIAMTGRLASTLARESEVNLDVGVEEEACPLNLAPTASTTATLAMGDALATALLEARGFTEQDFARSHPGGALGRKLLLHVEDVMRRGDELPRVAPDVPLAQGLIEMSRKGLGLTAVVGDDDALLGVFTDGDLRRVLDRGLDLRATPV
;
A
#
# COMPACT_ATOMS: atom_id res chain seq x y z
N ILE A 1 0.91 -27.06 -0.50
CA ILE A 1 0.81 -27.02 0.97
C ILE A 1 -0.41 -27.84 1.36
N ALA A 2 -0.27 -28.74 2.33
CA ALA A 2 -1.33 -29.57 2.89
C ALA A 2 -1.51 -29.25 4.39
N ILE A 3 -2.74 -28.93 4.80
CA ILE A 3 -3.02 -28.47 6.16
C ILE A 3 -3.97 -29.45 6.83
N SER A 4 -3.57 -30.02 7.95
CA SER A 4 -4.40 -30.91 8.77
C SER A 4 -3.88 -30.95 10.20
N ASN A 5 -4.65 -30.50 11.17
CA ASN A 5 -4.23 -30.52 12.57
C ASN A 5 -3.90 -31.95 13.06
N SER A 6 -4.73 -32.94 12.74
CA SER A 6 -4.44 -34.35 13.07
C SER A 6 -3.35 -34.95 12.20
N GLY A 7 -3.16 -34.46 10.97
CA GLY A 7 -2.29 -35.05 9.96
C GLY A 7 -2.75 -36.42 9.44
N GLU A 8 -3.98 -36.83 9.77
CA GLU A 8 -4.59 -38.12 9.42
C GLU A 8 -5.90 -37.95 8.64
N THR A 9 -6.18 -36.78 8.11
CA THR A 9 -7.38 -36.51 7.30
C THR A 9 -7.34 -37.40 6.06
N ALA A 10 -8.28 -38.35 5.96
CA ALA A 10 -8.26 -39.40 4.95
C ALA A 10 -8.20 -38.87 3.52
N GLU A 11 -8.95 -37.80 3.23
CA GLU A 11 -8.98 -37.13 1.93
C GLU A 11 -7.61 -36.57 1.51
N LEU A 12 -6.86 -36.00 2.45
CA LEU A 12 -5.51 -35.48 2.17
C LEU A 12 -4.49 -36.62 2.07
N VAL A 13 -4.53 -37.59 2.98
CA VAL A 13 -3.62 -38.71 3.00
C VAL A 13 -3.74 -39.55 1.73
N SER A 14 -4.95 -39.74 1.20
CA SER A 14 -5.19 -40.47 -0.05
C SER A 14 -4.59 -39.80 -1.29
N LEU A 15 -4.31 -38.51 -1.25
CA LEU A 15 -3.67 -37.79 -2.37
C LEU A 15 -2.13 -37.95 -2.39
N LEU A 16 -1.50 -38.28 -1.28
CA LEU A 16 -0.03 -38.32 -1.16
C LEU A 16 0.64 -39.28 -2.17
N PRO A 17 0.14 -40.50 -2.41
CA PRO A 17 0.72 -41.38 -3.42
C PRO A 17 0.63 -40.82 -4.83
N HIS A 18 -0.43 -40.04 -5.10
CA HIS A 18 -0.62 -39.40 -6.40
C HIS A 18 0.36 -38.24 -6.60
N LEU A 19 0.48 -37.35 -5.59
CA LEU A 19 1.42 -36.23 -5.61
C LEU A 19 2.88 -36.73 -5.73
N ARG A 20 3.24 -37.81 -5.03
CA ARG A 20 4.56 -38.45 -5.14
C ARG A 20 4.83 -38.90 -6.56
N ARG A 21 3.88 -39.57 -7.22
CA ARG A 21 4.03 -40.02 -8.64
C ARG A 21 4.21 -38.87 -9.61
N LEU A 22 3.61 -37.70 -9.31
CA LEU A 22 3.78 -36.47 -10.08
C LEU A 22 5.09 -35.71 -9.78
N GLY A 23 5.87 -36.17 -8.81
CA GLY A 23 7.09 -35.49 -8.35
C GLY A 23 6.81 -34.14 -7.69
N THR A 24 5.58 -33.92 -7.19
CA THR A 24 5.18 -32.65 -6.56
C THR A 24 5.58 -32.66 -5.10
N PRO A 25 6.48 -31.76 -4.65
CA PRO A 25 6.87 -31.68 -3.26
C PRO A 25 5.68 -31.21 -2.39
N VAL A 26 5.58 -31.78 -1.19
CA VAL A 26 4.52 -31.46 -0.23
C VAL A 26 5.13 -30.80 1.00
N ILE A 27 4.62 -29.63 1.34
CA ILE A 27 4.84 -28.97 2.62
C ILE A 27 3.60 -29.20 3.46
N ALA A 28 3.72 -29.86 4.60
CA ALA A 28 2.61 -30.08 5.52
C ALA A 28 2.61 -29.02 6.64
N MET A 29 1.42 -28.68 7.10
CA MET A 29 1.20 -27.97 8.37
C MET A 29 0.35 -28.88 9.24
N THR A 30 0.95 -29.47 10.27
CA THR A 30 0.26 -30.40 11.15
C THR A 30 0.52 -30.10 12.62
N GLY A 31 -0.43 -30.46 13.48
CA GLY A 31 -0.25 -30.43 14.93
C GLY A 31 0.33 -31.72 15.51
N ARG A 32 0.68 -32.69 14.66
CA ARG A 32 1.21 -33.99 15.10
C ARG A 32 2.38 -34.43 14.23
N LEU A 33 3.58 -34.31 14.77
CA LEU A 33 4.84 -34.66 14.07
C LEU A 33 4.93 -36.15 13.63
N ALA A 34 4.26 -37.03 14.35
CA ALA A 34 4.23 -38.45 14.04
C ALA A 34 3.10 -38.88 13.10
N SER A 35 2.33 -37.94 12.56
CA SER A 35 1.22 -38.21 11.65
C SER A 35 1.69 -38.69 10.28
N THR A 36 0.78 -39.34 9.54
CA THR A 36 1.04 -39.81 8.18
C THR A 36 1.41 -38.65 7.26
N LEU A 37 0.65 -37.56 7.32
CA LEU A 37 0.92 -36.37 6.50
C LEU A 37 2.28 -35.76 6.79
N ALA A 38 2.67 -35.65 8.07
CA ALA A 38 3.99 -35.12 8.45
C ALA A 38 5.16 -36.01 7.95
N ARG A 39 5.05 -37.33 8.07
CA ARG A 39 6.11 -38.28 7.65
C ARG A 39 6.25 -38.39 6.13
N GLU A 40 5.15 -38.25 5.41
CA GLU A 40 5.10 -38.40 3.95
C GLU A 40 5.39 -37.09 3.20
N SER A 41 5.49 -35.98 3.92
CA SER A 41 5.83 -34.67 3.35
C SER A 41 7.33 -34.43 3.36
N GLU A 42 7.84 -33.62 2.44
CA GLU A 42 9.24 -33.22 2.41
C GLU A 42 9.59 -32.27 3.55
N VAL A 43 8.63 -31.41 3.93
CA VAL A 43 8.76 -30.50 5.06
C VAL A 43 7.47 -30.53 5.86
N ASN A 44 7.57 -30.63 7.18
CA ASN A 44 6.43 -30.42 8.08
C ASN A 44 6.68 -29.18 8.94
N LEU A 45 5.74 -28.26 8.90
CA LEU A 45 5.68 -27.09 9.79
C LEU A 45 4.77 -27.46 10.96
N ASP A 46 5.34 -27.47 12.15
CA ASP A 46 4.60 -27.78 13.37
C ASP A 46 3.70 -26.61 13.76
N VAL A 47 2.40 -26.87 13.79
CA VAL A 47 1.36 -25.96 14.25
C VAL A 47 0.57 -26.53 15.43
N GLY A 48 1.19 -27.48 16.16
CA GLY A 48 0.62 -28.11 17.33
C GLY A 48 0.34 -27.13 18.45
N VAL A 49 -0.78 -27.35 19.14
CA VAL A 49 -1.17 -26.64 20.37
C VAL A 49 -1.46 -27.65 21.46
N GLU A 50 -1.20 -27.30 22.70
CA GLU A 50 -1.47 -28.18 23.84
C GLU A 50 -2.98 -28.41 24.04
N GLU A 51 -3.76 -27.35 23.90
CA GLU A 51 -5.23 -27.37 24.05
C GLU A 51 -5.89 -26.31 23.19
N GLU A 52 -7.17 -26.53 22.89
CA GLU A 52 -8.02 -25.55 22.24
C GLU A 52 -8.57 -24.56 23.26
N ALA A 53 -8.83 -23.29 22.87
CA ALA A 53 -9.45 -22.29 23.74
C ALA A 53 -10.93 -22.56 24.04
N CYS A 54 -11.52 -23.56 23.39
CA CYS A 54 -12.89 -24.00 23.63
C CYS A 54 -12.99 -24.72 24.99
N PRO A 55 -14.02 -24.45 25.82
CA PRO A 55 -14.19 -25.06 27.13
C PRO A 55 -14.20 -26.60 27.13
N LEU A 56 -14.58 -27.19 26.00
CA LEU A 56 -14.60 -28.66 25.83
C LEU A 56 -13.35 -29.21 25.11
N ASN A 57 -12.41 -28.34 24.77
CA ASN A 57 -11.22 -28.70 24.00
C ASN A 57 -11.53 -29.41 22.65
N LEU A 58 -12.66 -29.11 22.02
CA LEU A 58 -13.14 -29.77 20.80
C LEU A 58 -13.18 -28.86 19.59
N ALA A 59 -13.61 -27.62 19.76
CA ALA A 59 -13.74 -26.70 18.65
C ALA A 59 -12.38 -26.10 18.27
N PRO A 60 -11.96 -26.19 16.99
CA PRO A 60 -10.70 -25.59 16.53
C PRO A 60 -10.67 -24.07 16.77
N THR A 61 -9.73 -23.63 17.54
CA THR A 61 -9.52 -22.22 17.94
C THR A 61 -8.05 -21.87 18.02
N ALA A 62 -7.34 -22.38 19.03
CA ALA A 62 -5.89 -22.19 19.16
C ALA A 62 -5.14 -22.81 17.98
N SER A 63 -5.51 -24.02 17.55
CA SER A 63 -4.90 -24.70 16.40
C SER A 63 -5.10 -23.95 15.08
N THR A 64 -6.30 -23.40 14.85
CA THR A 64 -6.55 -22.59 13.64
C THR A 64 -5.77 -21.28 13.67
N THR A 65 -5.66 -20.64 14.84
CA THR A 65 -4.85 -19.43 15.02
C THR A 65 -3.36 -19.70 14.77
N ALA A 66 -2.81 -20.78 15.33
CA ALA A 66 -1.43 -21.18 15.10
C ALA A 66 -1.15 -21.47 13.61
N THR A 67 -2.08 -22.16 12.95
CA THR A 67 -1.97 -22.46 11.51
C THR A 67 -1.99 -21.17 10.67
N LEU A 68 -2.86 -20.24 11.00
CA LEU A 68 -2.94 -18.95 10.30
C LEU A 68 -1.65 -18.14 10.49
N ALA A 69 -1.16 -18.03 11.72
CA ALA A 69 0.08 -17.34 12.03
C ALA A 69 1.31 -17.96 11.31
N MET A 70 1.37 -19.29 11.23
CA MET A 70 2.41 -19.99 10.45
C MET A 70 2.29 -19.72 8.95
N GLY A 71 1.07 -19.66 8.43
CA GLY A 71 0.79 -19.29 7.05
C GLY A 71 1.27 -17.88 6.72
N ASP A 72 0.99 -16.91 7.59
CA ASP A 72 1.46 -15.54 7.45
C ASP A 72 2.98 -15.43 7.52
N ALA A 73 3.61 -16.16 8.45
CA ALA A 73 5.07 -16.23 8.56
C ALA A 73 5.70 -16.77 7.28
N LEU A 74 5.14 -17.86 6.73
CA LEU A 74 5.61 -18.44 5.47
C LEU A 74 5.42 -17.46 4.29
N ALA A 75 4.29 -16.80 4.21
CA ALA A 75 4.02 -15.79 3.18
C ALA A 75 5.01 -14.63 3.26
N THR A 76 5.27 -14.12 4.47
CA THR A 76 6.23 -13.04 4.70
C THR A 76 7.65 -13.46 4.33
N ALA A 77 8.09 -14.65 4.72
CA ALA A 77 9.39 -15.19 4.34
C ALA A 77 9.53 -15.34 2.81
N LEU A 78 8.45 -15.73 2.12
CA LEU A 78 8.42 -15.81 0.66
C LEU A 78 8.48 -14.45 -0.01
N LEU A 79 7.84 -13.42 0.55
CA LEU A 79 7.94 -12.05 0.06
C LEU A 79 9.40 -11.56 0.12
N GLU A 80 10.06 -11.78 1.25
CA GLU A 80 11.47 -11.43 1.44
C GLU A 80 12.38 -12.19 0.49
N ALA A 81 12.23 -13.51 0.41
CA ALA A 81 13.03 -14.36 -0.48
C ALA A 81 12.88 -14.02 -1.97
N ARG A 82 11.73 -13.46 -2.37
CA ARG A 82 11.46 -13.01 -3.74
C ARG A 82 11.85 -11.55 -4.01
N GLY A 83 12.36 -10.84 -3.00
CA GLY A 83 12.67 -9.42 -3.12
C GLY A 83 11.45 -8.56 -3.44
N PHE A 84 10.27 -8.93 -2.91
CA PHE A 84 9.02 -8.23 -3.14
C PHE A 84 9.09 -6.81 -2.59
N THR A 85 8.74 -5.81 -3.40
CA THR A 85 8.88 -4.39 -3.10
C THR A 85 7.55 -3.72 -2.79
N GLU A 86 7.62 -2.51 -2.21
CA GLU A 86 6.43 -1.66 -2.04
C GLU A 86 5.74 -1.37 -3.38
N GLN A 87 6.49 -1.25 -4.46
CA GLN A 87 5.94 -1.04 -5.81
C GLN A 87 5.16 -2.26 -6.30
N ASP A 88 5.64 -3.47 -6.02
CA ASP A 88 4.92 -4.71 -6.35
C ASP A 88 3.62 -4.82 -5.55
N PHE A 89 3.66 -4.41 -4.27
CA PHE A 89 2.45 -4.31 -3.45
C PHE A 89 1.45 -3.32 -4.03
N ALA A 90 1.91 -2.12 -4.40
CA ALA A 90 1.06 -1.09 -5.00
C ALA A 90 0.39 -1.56 -6.30
N ARG A 91 1.13 -2.26 -7.17
CA ARG A 91 0.59 -2.86 -8.41
C ARG A 91 -0.48 -3.91 -8.13
N SER A 92 -0.31 -4.69 -7.06
CA SER A 92 -1.28 -5.71 -6.65
C SER A 92 -2.54 -5.12 -6.01
N HIS A 93 -2.45 -3.90 -5.44
CA HIS A 93 -3.53 -3.22 -4.72
C HIS A 93 -3.74 -1.76 -5.17
N PRO A 94 -3.95 -1.49 -6.47
CA PRO A 94 -3.95 -0.13 -7.01
C PRO A 94 -5.07 0.76 -6.45
N GLY A 95 -6.21 0.18 -6.10
CA GLY A 95 -7.38 0.89 -5.56
C GLY A 95 -7.28 1.23 -4.07
N GLY A 96 -6.35 0.64 -3.32
CA GLY A 96 -6.15 0.89 -1.90
C GLY A 96 -5.52 2.26 -1.61
N ALA A 97 -5.69 2.77 -0.39
CA ALA A 97 -5.09 4.05 0.02
C ALA A 97 -3.55 4.05 -0.11
N LEU A 98 -2.91 2.94 0.26
CA LEU A 98 -1.47 2.75 0.13
C LEU A 98 -1.05 2.63 -1.33
N GLY A 99 -1.77 1.86 -2.16
CA GLY A 99 -1.50 1.72 -3.59
C GLY A 99 -1.55 3.07 -4.30
N ARG A 100 -2.60 3.86 -4.07
CA ARG A 100 -2.72 5.23 -4.60
C ARG A 100 -1.56 6.12 -4.17
N LYS A 101 -1.15 6.05 -2.89
CA LYS A 101 -0.04 6.86 -2.37
C LYS A 101 1.29 6.53 -3.04
N LEU A 102 1.55 5.25 -3.32
CA LEU A 102 2.82 4.77 -3.90
C LEU A 102 2.88 4.92 -5.43
N LEU A 103 1.73 4.90 -6.12
CA LEU A 103 1.65 4.99 -7.58
C LEU A 103 1.35 6.39 -8.10
N LEU A 104 0.93 7.32 -7.22
CA LEU A 104 0.56 8.67 -7.64
C LEU A 104 1.81 9.51 -7.90
N HIS A 105 1.97 9.99 -9.12
CA HIS A 105 2.98 10.96 -9.50
C HIS A 105 2.40 12.38 -9.51
N VAL A 106 3.27 13.39 -9.39
CA VAL A 106 2.84 14.80 -9.48
C VAL A 106 2.12 15.05 -10.79
N GLU A 107 2.59 14.46 -11.90
CA GLU A 107 1.98 14.61 -13.22
C GLU A 107 0.54 14.10 -13.33
N ASP A 108 0.12 13.18 -12.44
CA ASP A 108 -1.25 12.63 -12.42
C ASP A 108 -2.26 13.60 -11.79
N VAL A 109 -1.78 14.54 -10.98
CA VAL A 109 -2.62 15.46 -10.20
C VAL A 109 -2.34 16.93 -10.49
N MET A 110 -1.23 17.24 -11.16
CA MET A 110 -0.88 18.63 -11.47
C MET A 110 -1.83 19.24 -12.47
N ARG A 111 -2.08 20.53 -12.32
CA ARG A 111 -2.77 21.32 -13.33
C ARG A 111 -1.83 21.65 -14.48
N ARG A 112 -2.38 21.74 -15.69
CA ARG A 112 -1.60 22.00 -16.91
C ARG A 112 -2.26 23.05 -17.79
N GLY A 113 -1.48 23.69 -18.64
CA GLY A 113 -1.97 24.63 -19.64
C GLY A 113 -2.82 25.74 -19.00
N ASP A 114 -4.03 25.92 -19.53
CA ASP A 114 -4.95 26.97 -19.08
C ASP A 114 -5.50 26.77 -17.67
N GLU A 115 -5.36 25.60 -17.06
CA GLU A 115 -5.76 25.38 -15.67
C GLU A 115 -4.72 25.88 -14.67
N LEU A 116 -3.49 26.14 -15.11
CA LEU A 116 -2.43 26.65 -14.26
C LEU A 116 -2.64 28.14 -13.99
N PRO A 117 -2.81 28.58 -12.73
CA PRO A 117 -2.86 29.99 -12.40
C PRO A 117 -1.48 30.60 -12.57
N ARG A 118 -1.34 31.52 -13.53
CA ARG A 118 -0.07 32.19 -13.84
C ARG A 118 -0.27 33.65 -14.23
N VAL A 119 0.68 34.48 -13.84
CA VAL A 119 0.73 35.91 -14.17
C VAL A 119 2.18 36.33 -14.44
N ALA A 120 2.36 37.42 -15.18
CA ALA A 120 3.65 38.06 -15.35
C ALA A 120 4.05 38.82 -14.07
N PRO A 121 5.37 39.07 -13.83
CA PRO A 121 5.86 39.69 -12.60
C PRO A 121 5.48 41.17 -12.42
N ASP A 122 5.11 41.86 -13.50
CA ASP A 122 4.77 43.28 -13.53
C ASP A 122 3.27 43.56 -13.32
N VAL A 123 2.43 42.51 -13.30
CA VAL A 123 1.01 42.73 -13.09
C VAL A 123 0.70 43.08 -11.64
N PRO A 124 -0.35 43.92 -11.39
CA PRO A 124 -0.77 44.22 -10.03
C PRO A 124 -1.20 42.99 -9.23
N LEU A 125 -0.93 42.99 -7.93
CA LEU A 125 -1.39 41.95 -6.99
C LEU A 125 -2.89 41.64 -7.12
N ALA A 126 -3.73 42.64 -7.37
CA ALA A 126 -5.15 42.46 -7.60
C ALA A 126 -5.44 41.51 -8.79
N GLN A 127 -4.66 41.58 -9.86
CA GLN A 127 -4.81 40.67 -11.01
C GLN A 127 -4.35 39.26 -10.68
N GLY A 128 -3.25 39.11 -9.93
CA GLY A 128 -2.80 37.81 -9.40
C GLY A 128 -3.86 37.13 -8.54
N LEU A 129 -4.55 37.89 -7.70
CA LEU A 129 -5.66 37.41 -6.87
C LEU A 129 -6.88 36.96 -7.69
N ILE A 130 -7.23 37.69 -8.76
CA ILE A 130 -8.32 37.29 -9.65
C ILE A 130 -7.98 35.96 -10.32
N GLU A 131 -6.75 35.81 -10.82
CA GLU A 131 -6.29 34.57 -11.44
C GLU A 131 -6.29 33.41 -10.45
N MET A 132 -5.75 33.61 -9.24
CA MET A 132 -5.77 32.63 -8.15
C MET A 132 -7.18 32.15 -7.82
N SER A 133 -8.13 33.08 -7.67
CA SER A 133 -9.53 32.79 -7.35
C SER A 133 -10.22 32.06 -8.49
N ARG A 134 -9.98 32.47 -9.74
CA ARG A 134 -10.57 31.87 -10.94
C ARG A 134 -10.16 30.40 -11.10
N LYS A 135 -8.90 30.10 -10.82
CA LYS A 135 -8.34 28.75 -10.98
C LYS A 135 -8.47 27.87 -9.72
N GLY A 136 -8.74 28.46 -8.56
CA GLY A 136 -9.08 27.74 -7.32
C GLY A 136 -7.97 26.88 -6.72
N LEU A 137 -6.68 27.27 -6.92
CA LEU A 137 -5.52 26.54 -6.36
C LEU A 137 -4.97 27.16 -5.07
N GLY A 138 -5.47 28.34 -4.65
CA GLY A 138 -4.95 29.06 -3.48
C GLY A 138 -3.53 29.62 -3.68
N LEU A 139 -3.03 29.60 -4.90
CA LEU A 139 -1.76 30.18 -5.31
C LEU A 139 -1.82 30.66 -6.77
N THR A 140 -0.87 31.52 -7.15
CA THR A 140 -0.60 31.92 -8.53
C THR A 140 0.89 31.86 -8.79
N ALA A 141 1.29 31.24 -9.88
CA ALA A 141 2.67 31.22 -10.32
C ALA A 141 3.02 32.56 -10.97
N VAL A 142 4.15 33.15 -10.62
CA VAL A 142 4.75 34.32 -11.28
C VAL A 142 5.75 33.83 -12.29
N VAL A 143 5.51 34.10 -13.57
CA VAL A 143 6.24 33.49 -14.67
C VAL A 143 6.83 34.58 -15.57
N GLY A 144 8.11 34.44 -15.91
CA GLY A 144 8.80 35.35 -16.82
C GLY A 144 8.47 35.08 -18.30
N ASP A 145 9.06 35.89 -19.21
CA ASP A 145 8.81 35.83 -20.65
C ASP A 145 9.25 34.51 -21.30
N ASP A 146 10.19 33.81 -20.70
CA ASP A 146 10.71 32.51 -21.13
C ASP A 146 10.01 31.31 -20.49
N ASP A 147 8.82 31.51 -19.93
CA ASP A 147 8.08 30.52 -19.10
C ASP A 147 8.85 30.08 -17.83
N ALA A 148 9.89 30.80 -17.42
CA ALA A 148 10.61 30.51 -16.20
C ALA A 148 9.78 30.88 -14.97
N LEU A 149 9.68 29.96 -14.01
CA LEU A 149 9.04 30.21 -12.73
C LEU A 149 9.92 31.15 -11.88
N LEU A 150 9.46 32.40 -11.67
CA LEU A 150 10.15 33.40 -10.87
C LEU A 150 9.76 33.33 -9.40
N GLY A 151 8.51 32.92 -9.11
CA GLY A 151 7.99 32.80 -7.75
C GLY A 151 6.57 32.29 -7.73
N VAL A 152 6.02 32.24 -6.52
CA VAL A 152 4.60 31.93 -6.27
C VAL A 152 4.02 32.96 -5.32
N PHE A 153 2.79 33.35 -5.58
CA PHE A 153 2.00 34.21 -4.70
C PHE A 153 0.84 33.38 -4.12
N THR A 154 0.74 33.32 -2.80
CA THR A 154 -0.19 32.43 -2.08
C THR A 154 -1.18 33.23 -1.22
N ASP A 155 -2.23 32.56 -0.70
CA ASP A 155 -3.13 33.15 0.30
C ASP A 155 -2.39 33.65 1.55
N GLY A 156 -1.27 33.00 1.92
CA GLY A 156 -0.41 33.46 3.02
C GLY A 156 0.31 34.76 2.69
N ASP A 157 0.73 34.94 1.44
CA ASP A 157 1.35 36.19 0.97
C ASP A 157 0.35 37.33 0.95
N LEU A 158 -0.88 37.06 0.50
CA LEU A 158 -1.97 38.03 0.54
C LEU A 158 -2.18 38.62 1.96
N ARG A 159 -2.24 37.75 2.98
CA ARG A 159 -2.38 38.20 4.37
C ARG A 159 -1.23 39.12 4.78
N ARG A 160 0.01 38.75 4.43
CA ARG A 160 1.19 39.59 4.72
C ARG A 160 1.16 40.95 4.00
N VAL A 161 0.68 40.97 2.79
CA VAL A 161 0.50 42.23 2.00
C VAL A 161 -0.54 43.14 2.67
N LEU A 162 -1.67 42.57 3.09
CA LEU A 162 -2.71 43.32 3.80
C LEU A 162 -2.23 43.89 5.14
N ASP A 163 -1.50 43.08 5.93
CA ASP A 163 -0.91 43.51 7.20
C ASP A 163 0.06 44.70 7.02
N ARG A 164 0.75 44.76 5.90
CA ARG A 164 1.68 45.86 5.55
C ARG A 164 0.98 47.09 4.96
N GLY A 165 -0.32 46.98 4.70
CA GLY A 165 -1.09 48.09 4.13
C GLY A 165 -0.70 48.45 2.69
N LEU A 166 -0.17 47.49 1.91
CA LEU A 166 0.21 47.71 0.52
C LEU A 166 -1.03 47.87 -0.36
N ASP A 167 -0.93 48.74 -1.36
CA ASP A 167 -1.99 48.93 -2.36
C ASP A 167 -1.95 47.79 -3.38
N LEU A 168 -2.96 46.91 -3.34
CA LEU A 168 -3.08 45.75 -4.23
C LEU A 168 -3.17 46.12 -5.72
N ARG A 169 -3.58 47.35 -6.04
CA ARG A 169 -3.74 47.80 -7.42
C ARG A 169 -2.47 48.44 -7.99
N ALA A 170 -1.59 48.92 -7.12
CA ALA A 170 -0.35 49.59 -7.51
C ALA A 170 0.90 48.73 -7.30
N THR A 171 0.83 47.72 -6.43
CA THR A 171 1.99 46.86 -6.11
C THR A 171 2.05 45.70 -7.09
N PRO A 172 3.18 45.47 -7.79
CA PRO A 172 3.43 44.29 -8.61
C PRO A 172 3.42 42.99 -7.76
N VAL A 173 3.09 41.88 -8.40
CA VAL A 173 3.08 40.57 -7.75
C VAL A 173 4.48 40.03 -7.43
#